data_e3d4860c6c304a7b5a4e22bdd81f2ccd
#
_entry.id   e3d4860c6c304a7b5a4e22bdd81f2ccd
#
_cell.length_a   1.000
_cell.length_b   1.000
_cell.length_c   1.000
_cell.angle_alpha   90.00
_cell.angle_beta   90.00
_cell.angle_gamma   90.00
#
_symmetry.space_group_name_H-M   'P 1'
#
loop_
_entity.id
_entity.type
_entity.pdbx_description
1 polymer ?
#
loop_
_entity_poly.entity_id
_entity_poly.type
_entity_poly.pdbx_seq_one_letter_code
_entity_poly.pdbx_strand_id
1 'polypeptide(L)'
;MSPLAVPLGPRDPGPVRPEPGRLPLRPTTRFAPAPTGFLHLGHLVNAIYAWGIARAAGGRVILRIEDHDRQRSRRAYEAALLDDLERLGLIADEPPLVELRTGRSPYRQSDDSASYTAAVETLRAQARVYTCTCARAALLAWRGPGCPGGCRERALPEDAPGSALRAWLGAGEEPFDDLLLGPQAGDPSAGGDLTLRDRHGNWSYPLCVVVDDLRHGVDLVIRGRDLLDATPGQLRLGRLLGRETPPAFLHHPLLRKPSGAKLSKADHDTAIRDLLDGGATPDELLGFVAAAVGLLESARPVRADRLGELFQGWSGDAPT
;
A
#
# COMPACT_ATOMS: atom_id res chain seq x y z
N MET A 1 -4.16 -19.23 -28.50
CA MET A 1 -4.08 -17.78 -28.19
C MET A 1 -3.14 -17.64 -27.01
N SER A 2 -2.26 -16.63 -26.99
CA SER A 2 -1.36 -16.41 -25.83
C SER A 2 -2.19 -16.15 -24.57
N PRO A 3 -1.90 -16.82 -23.45
CA PRO A 3 -2.61 -16.57 -22.18
C PRO A 3 -2.40 -15.15 -21.66
N LEU A 4 -1.41 -14.42 -22.18
CA LEU A 4 -1.09 -13.03 -21.83
C LEU A 4 -1.72 -12.00 -22.80
N ALA A 5 -2.72 -12.37 -23.61
CA ALA A 5 -3.46 -11.42 -24.44
C ALA A 5 -4.43 -10.56 -23.61
N VAL A 6 -3.93 -9.95 -22.52
CA VAL A 6 -4.72 -9.06 -21.66
C VAL A 6 -4.69 -7.66 -22.28
N PRO A 7 -5.85 -7.07 -22.66
CA PRO A 7 -5.88 -5.73 -23.20
C PRO A 7 -5.57 -4.71 -22.10
N LEU A 8 -4.44 -4.02 -22.25
CA LEU A 8 -4.03 -2.91 -21.39
C LEU A 8 -4.16 -1.59 -22.13
N GLY A 9 -4.48 -0.53 -21.42
CA GLY A 9 -4.51 0.84 -21.91
C GLY A 9 -3.09 1.44 -22.00
N PRO A 10 -3.01 2.73 -22.38
CA PRO A 10 -1.74 3.42 -22.44
C PRO A 10 -1.05 3.43 -21.07
N ARG A 11 0.27 3.46 -21.09
CA ARG A 11 1.09 3.57 -19.88
C ARG A 11 0.79 4.88 -19.15
N ASP A 12 0.81 4.87 -17.82
CA ASP A 12 0.85 6.09 -17.04
C ASP A 12 2.06 6.94 -17.45
N PRO A 13 1.90 8.24 -17.64
CA PRO A 13 3.01 9.12 -17.99
C PRO A 13 4.01 9.27 -16.82
N GLY A 14 5.23 9.67 -17.16
CA GLY A 14 6.28 10.01 -16.19
C GLY A 14 7.29 8.89 -15.93
N PRO A 15 8.20 9.12 -14.98
CA PRO A 15 9.31 8.23 -14.71
C PRO A 15 8.81 6.89 -14.18
N VAL A 16 9.48 5.82 -14.60
CA VAL A 16 9.23 4.45 -14.14
C VAL A 16 10.37 3.95 -13.27
N ARG A 17 11.43 4.74 -13.21
CA ARG A 17 12.67 4.42 -12.51
C ARG A 17 13.13 5.63 -11.67
N PRO A 18 13.60 5.45 -10.39
CA PRO A 18 14.22 6.53 -9.64
C PRO A 18 15.56 6.95 -10.28
N GLU A 19 16.03 8.11 -9.90
CA GLU A 19 17.39 8.54 -10.26
C GLU A 19 18.44 7.71 -9.50
N PRO A 20 19.61 7.45 -10.10
CA PRO A 20 20.70 6.75 -9.43
C PRO A 20 21.09 7.42 -8.09
N GLY A 21 21.40 6.62 -7.08
CA GLY A 21 21.85 7.11 -5.77
C GLY A 21 20.75 7.62 -4.83
N ARG A 22 19.48 7.60 -5.24
CA ARG A 22 18.36 8.07 -4.39
C ARG A 22 17.74 6.99 -3.51
N LEU A 23 18.03 5.70 -3.75
CA LEU A 23 17.50 4.61 -2.94
C LEU A 23 18.20 4.53 -1.58
N PRO A 24 17.46 4.31 -0.48
CA PRO A 24 18.07 3.99 0.81
C PRO A 24 18.89 2.71 0.70
N LEU A 25 19.97 2.65 1.47
CA LEU A 25 20.79 1.44 1.54
C LEU A 25 20.08 0.37 2.36
N ARG A 26 20.01 -0.86 1.84
CA ARG A 26 19.38 -2.01 2.49
C ARG A 26 17.97 -1.72 3.01
N PRO A 27 17.07 -1.19 2.16
CA PRO A 27 15.75 -0.76 2.60
C PRO A 27 14.91 -1.92 3.14
N THR A 28 14.10 -1.62 4.14
CA THR A 28 13.00 -2.47 4.57
C THR A 28 11.72 -1.96 3.91
N THR A 29 11.20 -2.72 2.95
CA THR A 29 9.91 -2.42 2.31
C THR A 29 8.88 -3.50 2.62
N ARG A 30 7.65 -3.32 2.15
CA ARG A 30 6.58 -4.32 2.33
C ARG A 30 5.75 -4.50 1.07
N PHE A 31 5.33 -5.74 0.86
CA PHE A 31 4.20 -6.09 0.01
C PHE A 31 3.00 -6.37 0.90
N ALA A 32 1.96 -5.56 0.80
CA ALA A 32 0.91 -5.51 1.80
C ALA A 32 -0.51 -5.58 1.18
N PRO A 33 -0.86 -6.71 0.55
CA PRO A 33 -2.16 -6.85 -0.11
C PRO A 33 -3.30 -7.12 0.87
N ALA A 34 -4.46 -6.48 0.61
CA ALA A 34 -5.71 -6.79 1.31
C ALA A 34 -6.39 -8.03 0.68
N PRO A 35 -6.78 -9.06 1.46
CA PRO A 35 -7.42 -10.26 0.96
C PRO A 35 -8.92 -10.04 0.71
N THR A 36 -9.26 -9.03 -0.11
CA THR A 36 -10.64 -8.66 -0.49
C THR A 36 -11.03 -9.14 -1.88
N GLY A 37 -10.17 -9.93 -2.53
CA GLY A 37 -10.28 -10.53 -3.84
C GLY A 37 -8.94 -11.16 -4.24
N PHE A 38 -8.90 -11.84 -5.38
CA PHE A 38 -7.68 -12.45 -5.92
C PHE A 38 -6.65 -11.37 -6.32
N LEU A 39 -5.37 -11.77 -6.39
CA LEU A 39 -4.33 -10.92 -6.94
C LEU A 39 -4.57 -10.70 -8.45
N HIS A 40 -4.34 -9.48 -8.92
CA HIS A 40 -4.41 -9.09 -10.32
C HIS A 40 -3.11 -8.39 -10.75
N LEU A 41 -2.95 -8.08 -12.04
CA LEU A 41 -1.74 -7.50 -12.59
C LEU A 41 -1.27 -6.22 -11.89
N GLY A 42 -2.19 -5.40 -11.36
CA GLY A 42 -1.83 -4.21 -10.57
C GLY A 42 -1.07 -4.53 -9.28
N HIS A 43 -1.38 -5.66 -8.62
CA HIS A 43 -0.59 -6.13 -7.46
C HIS A 43 0.79 -6.62 -7.90
N LEU A 44 0.88 -7.21 -9.10
CA LEU A 44 2.15 -7.69 -9.62
C LEU A 44 3.08 -6.53 -9.98
N VAL A 45 2.55 -5.38 -10.42
CA VAL A 45 3.36 -4.15 -10.53
C VAL A 45 4.00 -3.80 -9.19
N ASN A 46 3.19 -3.73 -8.13
CA ASN A 46 3.71 -3.41 -6.79
C ASN A 46 4.75 -4.44 -6.32
N ALA A 47 4.51 -5.73 -6.57
CA ALA A 47 5.45 -6.80 -6.24
C ALA A 47 6.78 -6.65 -6.99
N ILE A 48 6.75 -6.40 -8.31
CA ILE A 48 7.97 -6.19 -9.12
C ILE A 48 8.80 -5.04 -8.56
N TYR A 49 8.18 -3.91 -8.20
CA TYR A 49 8.89 -2.79 -7.59
C TYR A 49 9.40 -3.14 -6.19
N ALA A 50 8.60 -3.77 -5.33
CA ALA A 50 8.99 -4.10 -3.96
C ALA A 50 10.15 -5.09 -3.91
N TRP A 51 10.04 -6.23 -4.58
CA TRP A 51 11.13 -7.22 -4.63
C TRP A 51 12.32 -6.72 -5.44
N GLY A 52 12.06 -6.11 -6.61
CA GLY A 52 13.13 -5.64 -7.48
C GLY A 52 14.02 -4.61 -6.82
N ILE A 53 13.45 -3.58 -6.21
CA ILE A 53 14.19 -2.53 -5.52
C ILE A 53 14.89 -3.07 -4.27
N ALA A 54 14.19 -3.86 -3.44
CA ALA A 54 14.81 -4.46 -2.26
C ALA A 54 16.02 -5.32 -2.65
N ARG A 55 15.91 -6.18 -3.67
CA ARG A 55 17.03 -7.03 -4.11
C ARG A 55 18.16 -6.22 -4.75
N ALA A 56 17.87 -5.17 -5.52
CA ALA A 56 18.90 -4.29 -6.10
C ALA A 56 19.68 -3.52 -5.03
N ALA A 57 19.02 -3.13 -3.93
CA ALA A 57 19.63 -2.34 -2.85
C ALA A 57 20.09 -3.19 -1.64
N GLY A 58 20.07 -4.53 -1.73
CA GLY A 58 20.43 -5.43 -0.63
C GLY A 58 19.51 -5.35 0.59
N GLY A 59 18.27 -4.91 0.38
CA GLY A 59 17.22 -4.75 1.38
C GLY A 59 16.34 -6.00 1.55
N ARG A 60 15.23 -5.84 2.28
CA ARG A 60 14.28 -6.91 2.58
C ARG A 60 12.83 -6.51 2.29
N VAL A 61 12.01 -7.51 1.99
CA VAL A 61 10.57 -7.38 1.76
C VAL A 61 9.80 -8.07 2.86
N ILE A 62 8.92 -7.33 3.53
CA ILE A 62 7.95 -7.85 4.49
C ILE A 62 6.65 -8.16 3.75
N LEU A 63 6.08 -9.35 3.97
CA LEU A 63 4.71 -9.67 3.57
C LEU A 63 3.76 -9.36 4.71
N ARG A 64 2.80 -8.46 4.47
CA ARG A 64 1.77 -8.12 5.44
C ARG A 64 0.38 -8.36 4.88
N ILE A 65 -0.49 -8.99 5.65
CA ILE A 65 -1.89 -9.23 5.28
C ILE A 65 -2.75 -8.07 5.82
N GLU A 66 -3.23 -7.21 4.93
CA GLU A 66 -4.05 -6.05 5.29
C GLU A 66 -5.55 -6.40 5.33
N ASP A 67 -5.92 -7.20 6.32
CA ASP A 67 -7.29 -7.67 6.53
C ASP A 67 -8.08 -6.87 7.59
N HIS A 68 -7.69 -5.62 7.83
CA HIS A 68 -8.37 -4.70 8.76
C HIS A 68 -9.85 -4.51 8.44
N ASP A 69 -10.24 -4.51 7.16
CA ASP A 69 -11.63 -4.49 6.73
C ASP A 69 -12.23 -5.89 6.83
N ARG A 70 -12.74 -6.22 8.02
CA ARG A 70 -13.31 -7.53 8.33
C ARG A 70 -14.57 -7.88 7.52
N GLN A 71 -15.23 -6.87 6.93
CA GLN A 71 -16.45 -7.07 6.15
C GLN A 71 -16.14 -7.61 4.75
N ARG A 72 -15.01 -7.20 4.14
CA ARG A 72 -14.62 -7.57 2.79
C ARG A 72 -13.55 -8.64 2.71
N SER A 73 -12.69 -8.73 3.74
CA SER A 73 -11.61 -9.72 3.78
C SER A 73 -12.15 -11.14 3.95
N ARG A 74 -11.55 -12.11 3.24
CA ARG A 74 -11.92 -13.53 3.27
C ARG A 74 -10.68 -14.41 3.36
N ARG A 75 -10.71 -15.42 4.22
CA ARG A 75 -9.65 -16.42 4.36
C ARG A 75 -9.33 -17.15 3.05
N ALA A 76 -10.32 -17.38 2.21
CA ALA A 76 -10.11 -18.00 0.90
C ALA A 76 -9.24 -17.12 -0.01
N TYR A 77 -9.41 -15.78 0.03
CA TYR A 77 -8.57 -14.87 -0.73
C TYR A 77 -7.16 -14.75 -0.14
N GLU A 78 -7.02 -14.86 1.18
CA GLU A 78 -5.72 -14.89 1.84
C GLU A 78 -4.94 -16.16 1.45
N ALA A 79 -5.57 -17.33 1.53
CA ALA A 79 -4.96 -18.58 1.11
C ALA A 79 -4.53 -18.52 -0.37
N ALA A 80 -5.42 -18.05 -1.23
CA ALA A 80 -5.14 -17.87 -2.65
C ALA A 80 -3.97 -16.91 -2.93
N LEU A 81 -3.88 -15.82 -2.16
CA LEU A 81 -2.79 -14.84 -2.24
C LEU A 81 -1.44 -15.49 -1.90
N LEU A 82 -1.38 -16.28 -0.83
CA LEU A 82 -0.16 -16.98 -0.41
C LEU A 82 0.25 -18.03 -1.46
N ASP A 83 -0.71 -18.75 -2.04
CA ASP A 83 -0.46 -19.71 -3.12
C ASP A 83 0.06 -19.02 -4.39
N ASP A 84 -0.55 -17.88 -4.76
CA ASP A 84 -0.13 -17.11 -5.94
C ASP A 84 1.30 -16.57 -5.79
N LEU A 85 1.68 -16.08 -4.60
CA LEU A 85 3.05 -15.63 -4.33
C LEU A 85 4.07 -16.78 -4.42
N GLU A 86 3.72 -17.94 -3.88
CA GLU A 86 4.56 -19.14 -3.93
C GLU A 86 4.75 -19.62 -5.38
N ARG A 87 3.66 -19.68 -6.19
CA ARG A 87 3.70 -20.03 -7.62
C ARG A 87 4.56 -19.04 -8.43
N LEU A 88 4.51 -17.75 -8.09
CA LEU A 88 5.30 -16.70 -8.74
C LEU A 88 6.77 -16.69 -8.29
N GLY A 89 7.15 -17.43 -7.26
CA GLY A 89 8.48 -17.38 -6.66
C GLY A 89 8.77 -16.08 -5.91
N LEU A 90 7.74 -15.31 -5.54
CA LEU A 90 7.85 -14.06 -4.79
C LEU A 90 7.86 -14.34 -3.29
N ILE A 91 9.00 -14.78 -2.80
CA ILE A 91 9.20 -15.14 -1.38
C ILE A 91 9.64 -13.90 -0.61
N ALA A 92 8.85 -13.51 0.39
CA ALA A 92 9.18 -12.45 1.32
C ALA A 92 10.26 -12.90 2.33
N ASP A 93 11.02 -11.95 2.86
CA ASP A 93 12.04 -12.22 3.87
C ASP A 93 11.39 -12.44 5.25
N GLU A 94 10.25 -11.79 5.52
CA GLU A 94 9.45 -11.91 6.74
C GLU A 94 7.94 -11.71 6.45
N PRO A 95 7.05 -12.45 7.13
CA PRO A 95 7.31 -13.72 7.83
C PRO A 95 7.45 -14.87 6.82
N PRO A 96 7.91 -16.05 7.27
CA PRO A 96 7.77 -17.27 6.47
C PRO A 96 6.29 -17.51 6.12
N LEU A 97 5.98 -17.92 4.89
CA LEU A 97 4.58 -18.14 4.46
C LEU A 97 3.84 -19.14 5.33
N VAL A 98 4.55 -20.13 5.91
CA VAL A 98 3.97 -21.12 6.82
C VAL A 98 3.39 -20.48 8.08
N GLU A 99 3.98 -19.43 8.61
CA GLU A 99 3.45 -18.69 9.76
C GLU A 99 2.07 -18.11 9.48
N LEU A 100 1.92 -17.45 8.32
CA LEU A 100 0.63 -16.88 7.89
C LEU A 100 -0.42 -17.96 7.62
N ARG A 101 -0.01 -19.18 7.22
CA ARG A 101 -0.94 -20.30 6.94
C ARG A 101 -1.44 -20.99 8.22
N THR A 102 -0.62 -21.05 9.27
CA THR A 102 -0.85 -21.96 10.41
C THR A 102 -1.42 -21.29 11.66
N GLY A 103 -1.36 -19.96 11.79
CA GLY A 103 -1.80 -19.34 13.03
C GLY A 103 -1.95 -17.83 13.00
N ARG A 104 -1.92 -17.25 14.19
CA ARG A 104 -1.83 -15.79 14.36
C ARG A 104 -0.45 -15.31 13.98
N SER A 105 -0.41 -14.11 13.42
CA SER A 105 0.86 -13.50 13.03
C SER A 105 0.84 -11.99 13.30
N PRO A 106 1.92 -11.40 13.81
CA PRO A 106 2.05 -9.95 13.93
C PRO A 106 2.03 -9.23 12.57
N TYR A 107 2.15 -9.98 11.47
CA TYR A 107 2.08 -9.47 10.10
C TYR A 107 0.66 -9.57 9.49
N ARG A 108 -0.34 -9.98 10.26
CA ARG A 108 -1.76 -9.93 9.87
C ARG A 108 -2.49 -8.91 10.73
N GLN A 109 -3.07 -7.90 10.11
CA GLN A 109 -3.66 -6.74 10.80
C GLN A 109 -4.78 -7.13 11.76
N SER A 110 -5.62 -8.10 11.40
CA SER A 110 -6.68 -8.57 12.29
C SER A 110 -6.20 -9.28 13.55
N ASP A 111 -4.96 -9.72 13.59
CA ASP A 111 -4.37 -10.41 14.74
C ASP A 111 -3.73 -9.44 15.76
N ASP A 112 -3.56 -8.15 15.40
CA ASP A 112 -2.91 -7.15 16.24
C ASP A 112 -3.74 -5.87 16.45
N SER A 113 -4.90 -6.02 17.05
CA SER A 113 -5.73 -4.86 17.42
C SER A 113 -5.11 -4.03 18.55
N ALA A 114 -4.22 -4.60 19.34
CA ALA A 114 -3.62 -3.93 20.49
C ALA A 114 -2.73 -2.76 20.09
N SER A 115 -1.93 -2.91 19.04
CA SER A 115 -1.07 -1.84 18.51
C SER A 115 -1.88 -0.64 18.00
N TYR A 116 -3.01 -0.89 17.34
CA TYR A 116 -3.88 0.20 16.87
C TYR A 116 -4.59 0.90 18.02
N THR A 117 -5.01 0.16 19.06
CA THR A 117 -5.57 0.74 20.27
C THR A 117 -4.54 1.64 20.94
N ALA A 118 -3.31 1.18 21.13
CA ALA A 118 -2.24 1.98 21.74
C ALA A 118 -1.93 3.26 20.93
N ALA A 119 -1.94 3.18 19.60
CA ALA A 119 -1.78 4.33 18.73
C ALA A 119 -2.91 5.37 18.92
N VAL A 120 -4.16 4.90 19.04
CA VAL A 120 -5.31 5.79 19.32
C VAL A 120 -5.18 6.43 20.68
N GLU A 121 -4.73 5.72 21.73
CA GLU A 121 -4.49 6.31 23.06
C GLU A 121 -3.37 7.36 23.03
N THR A 122 -2.32 7.14 22.24
CA THR A 122 -1.27 8.15 22.04
C THR A 122 -1.85 9.44 21.42
N LEU A 123 -2.72 9.32 20.43
CA LEU A 123 -3.39 10.47 19.81
C LEU A 123 -4.40 11.13 20.77
N ARG A 124 -5.06 10.36 21.64
CA ARG A 124 -5.99 10.86 22.67
C ARG A 124 -5.28 11.70 23.70
N ALA A 125 -4.13 11.25 24.18
CA ALA A 125 -3.30 12.01 25.09
C ALA A 125 -2.87 13.38 24.53
N GLN A 126 -2.85 13.52 23.21
CA GLN A 126 -2.58 14.76 22.49
C GLN A 126 -3.85 15.56 22.15
N ALA A 127 -5.03 15.18 22.68
CA ALA A 127 -6.32 15.77 22.35
C ALA A 127 -6.65 15.79 20.83
N ARG A 128 -6.19 14.76 20.09
CA ARG A 128 -6.37 14.67 18.64
C ARG A 128 -7.55 13.83 18.20
N VAL A 129 -8.14 13.03 19.09
CA VAL A 129 -9.22 12.08 18.77
C VAL A 129 -10.58 12.65 19.13
N TYR A 130 -11.56 12.43 18.27
CA TYR A 130 -12.95 12.79 18.53
C TYR A 130 -13.93 11.83 17.84
N THR A 131 -15.17 11.81 18.33
CA THR A 131 -16.26 11.00 17.81
C THR A 131 -17.03 11.73 16.71
N CYS A 132 -17.29 11.05 15.58
CA CYS A 132 -17.98 11.62 14.43
C CYS A 132 -19.17 10.76 14.01
N THR A 133 -20.35 11.38 13.87
CA THR A 133 -21.59 10.75 13.40
C THR A 133 -21.99 11.13 11.98
N CYS A 134 -21.14 11.86 11.24
CA CYS A 134 -21.41 12.28 9.87
C CYS A 134 -21.58 11.07 8.94
N ALA A 135 -22.58 11.13 8.06
CA ALA A 135 -22.79 10.10 7.04
C ALA A 135 -21.63 10.08 6.03
N ARG A 136 -21.28 8.88 5.52
CA ARG A 136 -20.20 8.71 4.54
C ARG A 136 -20.36 9.60 3.30
N ALA A 137 -21.58 9.73 2.78
CA ALA A 137 -21.85 10.58 1.61
C ALA A 137 -21.51 12.06 1.88
N ALA A 138 -21.86 12.58 3.08
CA ALA A 138 -21.52 13.94 3.48
C ALA A 138 -20.00 14.13 3.62
N LEU A 139 -19.29 13.15 4.18
CA LEU A 139 -17.82 13.16 4.29
C LEU A 139 -17.14 13.14 2.93
N LEU A 140 -17.61 12.33 1.98
CA LEU A 140 -17.06 12.24 0.62
C LEU A 140 -17.28 13.52 -0.19
N ALA A 141 -18.36 14.25 0.08
CA ALA A 141 -18.67 15.53 -0.57
C ALA A 141 -17.94 16.71 0.09
N TRP A 142 -17.44 16.54 1.32
CA TRP A 142 -16.77 17.59 2.08
C TRP A 142 -15.39 17.91 1.51
N ARG A 143 -15.07 19.21 1.46
CA ARG A 143 -13.78 19.71 0.95
C ARG A 143 -13.08 20.66 1.92
N GLY A 144 -13.64 20.81 3.13
CA GLY A 144 -13.07 21.64 4.18
C GLY A 144 -12.34 20.83 5.25
N PRO A 145 -11.67 21.50 6.19
CA PRO A 145 -11.06 20.85 7.35
C PRO A 145 -12.12 20.25 8.27
N GLY A 146 -11.75 19.28 9.07
CA GLY A 146 -12.63 18.62 10.03
C GLY A 146 -13.66 17.70 9.37
N CYS A 147 -14.92 17.88 9.76
CA CYS A 147 -16.05 17.16 9.17
C CYS A 147 -17.26 18.09 9.02
N PRO A 148 -18.21 17.79 8.08
CA PRO A 148 -19.33 18.68 7.77
C PRO A 148 -20.27 18.96 8.96
N GLY A 149 -20.29 18.11 9.98
CA GLY A 149 -21.16 18.24 11.16
C GLY A 149 -20.50 18.93 12.36
N GLY A 150 -19.26 19.45 12.25
CA GLY A 150 -18.56 20.08 13.37
C GLY A 150 -18.44 19.16 14.60
N CYS A 151 -18.23 17.85 14.37
CA CYS A 151 -18.32 16.86 15.46
C CYS A 151 -17.20 17.01 16.49
N ARG A 152 -16.06 17.57 16.13
CA ARG A 152 -14.94 17.81 17.05
C ARG A 152 -15.35 18.76 18.16
N GLU A 153 -16.01 19.86 17.81
CA GLU A 153 -16.48 20.89 18.72
C GLU A 153 -17.68 20.43 19.58
N ARG A 154 -18.43 19.43 19.08
CA ARG A 154 -19.60 18.88 19.76
C ARG A 154 -19.25 17.92 20.89
N ALA A 155 -18.00 17.45 20.96
CA ALA A 155 -17.51 16.52 21.99
C ALA A 155 -18.46 15.32 22.23
N LEU A 156 -18.88 14.66 21.16
CA LEU A 156 -19.80 13.52 21.23
C LEU A 156 -19.17 12.35 21.99
N PRO A 157 -19.97 11.57 22.77
CA PRO A 157 -19.47 10.37 23.44
C PRO A 157 -19.05 9.30 22.41
N GLU A 158 -18.05 8.49 22.78
CA GLU A 158 -17.50 7.48 21.86
C GLU A 158 -18.47 6.34 21.52
N ASP A 159 -19.36 6.03 22.44
CA ASP A 159 -20.40 5.03 22.30
C ASP A 159 -21.66 5.55 21.60
N ALA A 160 -21.62 6.77 21.07
CA ALA A 160 -22.73 7.30 20.28
C ALA A 160 -23.08 6.35 19.12
N PRO A 161 -24.36 5.98 18.95
CA PRO A 161 -24.77 5.01 17.94
C PRO A 161 -24.35 5.42 16.52
N GLY A 162 -23.72 4.48 15.78
CA GLY A 162 -23.30 4.70 14.40
C GLY A 162 -22.13 5.68 14.26
N SER A 163 -21.38 5.91 15.34
CA SER A 163 -20.22 6.80 15.34
C SER A 163 -18.96 6.13 14.78
N ALA A 164 -18.03 6.96 14.37
CA ALA A 164 -16.66 6.61 13.98
C ALA A 164 -15.68 7.42 14.82
N LEU A 165 -14.46 6.93 15.03
CA LEU A 165 -13.38 7.73 15.61
C LEU A 165 -12.59 8.40 14.49
N ARG A 166 -12.26 9.67 14.68
CA ARG A 166 -11.46 10.46 13.75
C ARG A 166 -10.32 11.14 14.49
N ALA A 167 -9.25 11.41 13.75
CA ALA A 167 -8.13 12.20 14.24
C ALA A 167 -8.01 13.52 13.49
N TRP A 168 -7.84 14.59 14.26
CA TRP A 168 -7.44 15.89 13.74
C TRP A 168 -5.92 15.93 13.57
N LEU A 169 -5.47 15.96 12.32
CA LEU A 169 -4.04 16.01 11.99
C LEU A 169 -3.47 17.44 12.00
N GLY A 170 -4.32 18.45 12.02
CA GLY A 170 -3.94 19.84 11.81
C GLY A 170 -3.80 20.19 10.34
N ALA A 171 -3.95 21.48 10.03
CA ALA A 171 -3.71 22.02 8.71
C ALA A 171 -2.22 22.32 8.48
N GLY A 172 -1.88 22.65 7.25
CA GLY A 172 -0.55 23.08 6.83
C GLY A 172 0.13 22.06 5.92
N GLU A 173 1.10 22.56 5.19
CA GLU A 173 1.81 21.77 4.18
C GLU A 173 2.68 20.68 4.82
N GLU A 174 2.63 19.50 4.24
CA GLU A 174 3.44 18.34 4.58
C GLU A 174 4.30 17.98 3.37
N PRO A 175 5.54 18.48 3.27
CA PRO A 175 6.43 18.18 2.16
C PRO A 175 7.04 16.78 2.33
N PHE A 176 7.28 16.12 1.21
CA PHE A 176 8.03 14.87 1.13
C PHE A 176 8.70 14.72 -0.24
N ASP A 177 9.69 13.85 -0.30
CA ASP A 177 10.36 13.53 -1.54
C ASP A 177 9.95 12.14 -2.00
N ASP A 178 9.42 12.06 -3.22
CA ASP A 178 9.09 10.79 -3.87
C ASP A 178 10.22 10.39 -4.80
N LEU A 179 10.67 9.15 -4.68
CA LEU A 179 11.83 8.66 -5.43
C LEU A 179 11.61 8.61 -6.94
N LEU A 180 10.35 8.56 -7.42
CA LEU A 180 10.03 8.64 -8.84
C LEU A 180 9.55 10.02 -9.26
N LEU A 181 8.75 10.68 -8.43
CA LEU A 181 8.03 11.90 -8.82
C LEU A 181 8.76 13.18 -8.37
N GLY A 182 9.84 13.04 -7.58
CA GLY A 182 10.57 14.17 -7.01
C GLY A 182 9.83 14.83 -5.84
N PRO A 183 10.14 16.11 -5.54
CA PRO A 183 9.52 16.83 -4.43
C PRO A 183 8.00 16.92 -4.58
N GLN A 184 7.30 16.56 -3.52
CA GLN A 184 5.85 16.59 -3.39
C GLN A 184 5.45 17.32 -2.11
N ALA A 185 4.24 17.85 -2.06
CA ALA A 185 3.68 18.42 -0.85
C ALA A 185 2.15 18.32 -0.88
N GLY A 186 1.53 18.34 0.29
CA GLY A 186 0.07 18.39 0.40
C GLY A 186 -0.38 18.72 1.82
N ASP A 187 -1.62 19.15 1.96
CA ASP A 187 -2.23 19.41 3.26
C ASP A 187 -2.85 18.10 3.82
N PRO A 188 -2.40 17.61 4.98
CA PRO A 188 -2.98 16.44 5.65
C PRO A 188 -4.49 16.54 5.91
N SER A 189 -5.03 17.76 5.97
CA SER A 189 -6.44 18.04 6.24
C SER A 189 -7.28 18.23 4.98
N ALA A 190 -6.70 18.21 3.78
CA ALA A 190 -7.39 18.51 2.51
C ALA A 190 -8.60 17.60 2.23
N GLY A 191 -8.56 16.35 2.70
CA GLY A 191 -9.66 15.38 2.62
C GLY A 191 -10.56 15.33 3.86
N GLY A 192 -10.46 16.30 4.77
CA GLY A 192 -11.06 16.28 6.11
C GLY A 192 -10.23 15.46 7.10
N ASP A 193 -10.70 15.40 8.34
CA ASP A 193 -9.97 14.69 9.40
C ASP A 193 -9.94 13.18 9.16
N LEU A 194 -8.84 12.55 9.56
CA LEU A 194 -8.56 11.14 9.29
C LEU A 194 -9.51 10.22 10.07
N THR A 195 -10.11 9.25 9.42
CA THR A 195 -10.83 8.18 10.13
C THR A 195 -9.83 7.22 10.75
N LEU A 196 -9.96 6.93 12.05
CA LEU A 196 -9.17 5.94 12.80
C LEU A 196 -9.90 4.60 12.88
N ARG A 197 -11.18 4.65 13.23
CA ARG A 197 -12.07 3.48 13.33
C ARG A 197 -13.43 3.83 12.73
N ASP A 198 -13.93 2.96 11.87
CA ASP A 198 -15.23 3.15 11.23
C ASP A 198 -16.40 2.85 12.19
N ARG A 199 -17.63 3.13 11.75
CA ARG A 199 -18.86 2.86 12.50
C ARG A 199 -19.17 1.39 12.76
N HIS A 200 -18.45 0.48 12.10
CA HIS A 200 -18.57 -0.97 12.26
C HIS A 200 -17.48 -1.53 13.17
N GLY A 201 -16.62 -0.67 13.73
CA GLY A 201 -15.55 -1.05 14.62
C GLY A 201 -14.25 -1.47 13.92
N ASN A 202 -14.18 -1.40 12.58
CA ASN A 202 -12.96 -1.74 11.86
C ASN A 202 -11.94 -0.58 11.95
N TRP A 203 -10.69 -0.92 12.16
CA TRP A 203 -9.59 0.02 12.01
C TRP A 203 -9.48 0.49 10.56
N SER A 204 -9.10 1.74 10.37
CA SER A 204 -8.97 2.29 9.01
C SER A 204 -7.63 1.95 8.37
N TYR A 205 -7.60 1.88 7.04
CA TYR A 205 -6.36 1.70 6.29
C TYR A 205 -5.25 2.69 6.68
N PRO A 206 -5.49 4.03 6.75
CA PRO A 206 -4.43 4.97 7.09
C PRO A 206 -3.84 4.75 8.48
N LEU A 207 -4.65 4.37 9.47
CA LEU A 207 -4.13 4.06 10.81
C LEU A 207 -3.29 2.79 10.78
N CYS A 208 -3.84 1.70 10.22
CA CYS A 208 -3.18 0.41 10.21
C CYS A 208 -1.84 0.45 9.48
N VAL A 209 -1.79 1.04 8.28
CA VAL A 209 -0.56 1.09 7.48
C VAL A 209 0.54 1.88 8.18
N VAL A 210 0.23 3.01 8.82
CA VAL A 210 1.23 3.84 9.49
C VAL A 210 1.75 3.16 10.76
N VAL A 211 0.87 2.58 11.57
CA VAL A 211 1.25 1.84 12.79
C VAL A 211 2.11 0.64 12.44
N ASP A 212 1.71 -0.12 11.43
CA ASP A 212 2.46 -1.31 11.00
C ASP A 212 3.79 -0.96 10.36
N ASP A 213 3.84 0.07 9.50
CA ASP A 213 5.10 0.51 8.89
C ASP A 213 6.09 1.02 9.96
N LEU A 214 5.57 1.65 11.04
CA LEU A 214 6.40 2.08 12.16
C LEU A 214 6.94 0.87 12.95
N ARG A 215 6.08 -0.06 13.36
CA ARG A 215 6.47 -1.20 14.21
C ARG A 215 7.31 -2.25 13.48
N HIS A 216 7.14 -2.39 12.15
CA HIS A 216 7.95 -3.30 11.34
C HIS A 216 9.26 -2.66 10.83
N GLY A 217 9.53 -1.39 11.18
CA GLY A 217 10.72 -0.68 10.74
C GLY A 217 10.79 -0.47 9.23
N VAL A 218 9.64 -0.28 8.58
CA VAL A 218 9.58 0.03 7.14
C VAL A 218 10.13 1.43 6.92
N ASP A 219 11.18 1.55 6.13
CA ASP A 219 11.84 2.80 5.78
C ASP A 219 11.67 3.17 4.29
N LEU A 220 11.13 2.25 3.48
CA LEU A 220 10.78 2.49 2.08
C LEU A 220 9.35 2.03 1.78
N VAL A 221 8.47 2.96 1.49
CA VAL A 221 7.08 2.70 1.14
C VAL A 221 6.90 2.71 -0.36
N ILE A 222 6.72 1.53 -0.96
CA ILE A 222 6.45 1.35 -2.39
C ILE A 222 4.97 1.07 -2.59
N ARG A 223 4.29 1.84 -3.46
CA ARG A 223 2.86 1.70 -3.74
C ARG A 223 2.42 2.39 -5.04
N GLY A 224 1.19 2.19 -5.46
CA GLY A 224 0.64 2.85 -6.66
C GLY A 224 0.44 4.36 -6.49
N ARG A 225 0.54 5.10 -7.60
CA ARG A 225 0.31 6.58 -7.65
C ARG A 225 -1.09 7.00 -7.19
N ASP A 226 -2.06 6.11 -7.19
CA ASP A 226 -3.41 6.37 -6.69
C ASP A 226 -3.47 6.61 -5.16
N LEU A 227 -2.37 6.35 -4.44
CA LEU A 227 -2.21 6.64 -3.03
C LEU A 227 -1.34 7.87 -2.74
N LEU A 228 -0.93 8.62 -3.76
CA LEU A 228 -0.07 9.80 -3.60
C LEU A 228 -0.71 10.84 -2.67
N ASP A 229 -1.97 11.17 -2.89
CA ASP A 229 -2.71 12.17 -2.12
C ASP A 229 -2.92 11.78 -0.63
N ALA A 230 -2.79 10.49 -0.30
CA ALA A 230 -2.88 10.02 1.07
C ALA A 230 -1.57 10.19 1.87
N THR A 231 -0.45 10.44 1.18
CA THR A 231 0.89 10.47 1.78
C THR A 231 1.05 11.58 2.84
N PRO A 232 0.62 12.83 2.61
CA PRO A 232 0.74 13.88 3.62
C PRO A 232 0.05 13.54 4.94
N GLY A 233 -1.18 12.98 4.87
CA GLY A 233 -1.92 12.54 6.06
C GLY A 233 -1.22 11.42 6.82
N GLN A 234 -0.64 10.46 6.11
CA GLN A 234 0.09 9.34 6.73
C GLN A 234 1.42 9.79 7.34
N LEU A 235 2.14 10.70 6.71
CA LEU A 235 3.36 11.31 7.26
C LEU A 235 3.06 12.07 8.57
N ARG A 236 2.03 12.93 8.56
CA ARG A 236 1.63 13.67 9.75
C ARG A 236 1.19 12.73 10.87
N LEU A 237 0.40 11.69 10.56
CA LEU A 237 0.02 10.66 11.52
C LEU A 237 1.24 9.95 12.11
N GLY A 238 2.20 9.57 11.29
CA GLY A 238 3.44 8.93 11.74
C GLY A 238 4.21 9.80 12.74
N ARG A 239 4.35 11.10 12.47
CA ARG A 239 5.00 12.05 13.41
C ARG A 239 4.24 12.17 14.73
N LEU A 240 2.92 12.24 14.69
CA LEU A 240 2.08 12.27 15.90
C LEU A 240 2.20 10.99 16.71
N LEU A 241 2.51 9.87 16.08
CA LEU A 241 2.79 8.57 16.73
C LEU A 241 4.26 8.39 17.11
N GLY A 242 5.10 9.42 16.99
CA GLY A 242 6.50 9.40 17.43
C GLY A 242 7.51 8.94 16.37
N ARG A 243 7.13 8.90 15.10
CA ARG A 243 8.09 8.60 14.03
C ARG A 243 9.03 9.79 13.78
N GLU A 244 10.27 9.68 14.20
CA GLU A 244 11.28 10.74 14.06
C GLU A 244 11.75 10.90 12.60
N THR A 245 12.06 9.77 11.95
CA THR A 245 12.50 9.76 10.56
C THR A 245 11.39 9.23 9.65
N PRO A 246 10.85 10.04 8.72
CA PRO A 246 9.86 9.58 7.76
C PRO A 246 10.44 8.50 6.84
N PRO A 247 9.62 7.57 6.32
CA PRO A 247 10.07 6.64 5.30
C PRO A 247 10.28 7.38 3.98
N ALA A 248 11.15 6.85 3.12
CA ALA A 248 11.16 7.23 1.72
C ALA A 248 9.90 6.69 1.02
N PHE A 249 9.42 7.40 0.01
CA PHE A 249 8.26 7.01 -0.78
C PHE A 249 8.64 6.76 -2.23
N LEU A 250 7.99 5.77 -2.84
CA LEU A 250 8.03 5.51 -4.27
C LEU A 250 6.63 5.17 -4.76
N HIS A 251 6.04 6.06 -5.53
CA HIS A 251 4.72 5.87 -6.13
C HIS A 251 4.86 5.40 -7.58
N HIS A 252 4.76 4.07 -7.79
CA HIS A 252 4.91 3.46 -9.11
C HIS A 252 3.70 3.73 -10.02
N PRO A 253 3.88 3.67 -11.38
CA PRO A 253 2.79 3.84 -12.33
C PRO A 253 1.73 2.75 -12.18
N LEU A 254 0.51 3.06 -12.61
CA LEU A 254 -0.63 2.14 -12.60
C LEU A 254 -0.80 1.47 -13.95
N LEU A 255 -1.25 0.22 -13.94
CA LEU A 255 -1.82 -0.40 -15.14
C LEU A 255 -3.26 0.08 -15.31
N ARG A 256 -3.60 0.44 -16.55
CA ARG A 256 -4.93 0.91 -16.93
C ARG A 256 -5.59 -0.04 -17.91
N LYS A 257 -6.91 -0.06 -17.89
CA LYS A 257 -7.74 -0.67 -18.93
C LYS A 257 -7.68 0.16 -20.21
N PRO A 258 -8.07 -0.38 -21.37
CA PRO A 258 -8.23 0.42 -22.59
C PRO A 258 -9.16 1.63 -22.43
N SER A 259 -10.12 1.56 -21.50
CA SER A 259 -11.00 2.67 -21.12
C SER A 259 -10.32 3.79 -20.33
N GLY A 260 -9.04 3.63 -19.95
CA GLY A 260 -8.32 4.54 -19.05
C GLY A 260 -8.56 4.30 -17.55
N ALA A 261 -9.55 3.47 -17.17
CA ALA A 261 -9.79 3.12 -15.78
C ALA A 261 -8.65 2.26 -15.22
N LYS A 262 -8.35 2.38 -13.92
CA LYS A 262 -7.39 1.49 -13.25
C LYS A 262 -7.93 0.07 -13.16
N LEU A 263 -7.03 -0.92 -13.13
CA LEU A 263 -7.41 -2.30 -12.80
C LEU A 263 -7.92 -2.38 -11.36
N SER A 264 -8.99 -3.15 -11.14
CA SER A 264 -9.69 -3.18 -9.86
C SER A 264 -10.24 -4.59 -9.57
N LYS A 265 -10.11 -5.04 -8.33
CA LYS A 265 -10.72 -6.30 -7.85
C LYS A 265 -12.25 -6.32 -8.03
N ALA A 266 -12.89 -5.16 -7.94
CA ALA A 266 -14.35 -5.03 -8.04
C ALA A 266 -14.90 -5.30 -9.45
N ASP A 267 -14.06 -5.12 -10.48
CA ASP A 267 -14.46 -5.29 -11.88
C ASP A 267 -14.14 -6.69 -12.43
N HIS A 268 -13.83 -7.65 -11.57
CA HIS A 268 -13.42 -9.02 -11.96
C HIS A 268 -12.28 -9.03 -12.99
N ASP A 269 -11.33 -8.11 -12.86
CA ASP A 269 -10.14 -8.12 -13.71
C ASP A 269 -9.40 -9.43 -13.58
N THR A 270 -8.85 -9.92 -14.69
CA THR A 270 -8.20 -11.23 -14.79
C THR A 270 -7.25 -11.46 -13.60
N ALA A 271 -7.55 -12.47 -12.81
CA ALA A 271 -6.71 -12.83 -11.68
C ALA A 271 -5.39 -13.44 -12.18
N ILE A 272 -4.32 -13.25 -11.42
CA ILE A 272 -3.00 -13.84 -11.72
C ILE A 272 -3.10 -15.36 -11.87
N ARG A 273 -3.86 -16.01 -10.98
CA ARG A 273 -4.08 -17.46 -11.01
C ARG A 273 -4.74 -17.94 -12.27
N ASP A 274 -5.69 -17.19 -12.82
CA ASP A 274 -6.38 -17.55 -14.06
C ASP A 274 -5.42 -17.52 -15.25
N LEU A 275 -4.46 -16.59 -15.27
CA LEU A 275 -3.41 -16.53 -16.29
C LEU A 275 -2.44 -17.69 -16.15
N LEU A 276 -2.03 -18.04 -14.94
CA LEU A 276 -1.14 -19.17 -14.66
C LEU A 276 -1.83 -20.51 -14.97
N ASP A 277 -3.10 -20.66 -14.64
CA ASP A 277 -3.90 -21.84 -14.95
C ASP A 277 -4.19 -21.94 -16.46
N GLY A 278 -4.25 -20.81 -17.16
CA GLY A 278 -4.35 -20.71 -18.61
C GLY A 278 -3.04 -20.99 -19.36
N GLY A 279 -1.96 -21.34 -18.66
CA GLY A 279 -0.69 -21.78 -19.23
C GLY A 279 0.39 -20.69 -19.32
N ALA A 280 0.18 -19.49 -18.79
CA ALA A 280 1.26 -18.52 -18.64
C ALA A 280 2.27 -19.01 -17.59
N THR A 281 3.55 -18.89 -17.87
CA THR A 281 4.58 -19.15 -16.85
C THR A 281 4.75 -17.93 -15.92
N PRO A 282 5.19 -18.13 -14.67
CA PRO A 282 5.53 -17.03 -13.75
C PRO A 282 6.47 -16.00 -14.39
N ASP A 283 7.52 -16.47 -15.06
CA ASP A 283 8.55 -15.61 -15.65
C ASP A 283 7.99 -14.77 -16.81
N GLU A 284 7.13 -15.35 -17.67
CA GLU A 284 6.45 -14.62 -18.74
C GLU A 284 5.52 -13.56 -18.16
N LEU A 285 4.79 -13.88 -17.10
CA LEU A 285 3.86 -12.95 -16.46
C LEU A 285 4.59 -11.77 -15.81
N LEU A 286 5.69 -12.02 -15.09
CA LEU A 286 6.55 -10.97 -14.53
C LEU A 286 7.12 -10.07 -15.62
N GLY A 287 7.64 -10.66 -16.70
CA GLY A 287 8.18 -9.93 -17.84
C GLY A 287 7.13 -9.11 -18.61
N PHE A 288 5.92 -9.67 -18.79
CA PHE A 288 4.79 -8.98 -19.40
C PHE A 288 4.43 -7.70 -18.61
N VAL A 289 4.28 -7.83 -17.29
CA VAL A 289 3.94 -6.69 -16.41
C VAL A 289 5.07 -5.67 -16.36
N ALA A 290 6.34 -6.11 -16.29
CA ALA A 290 7.49 -5.21 -16.33
C ALA A 290 7.54 -4.39 -17.62
N ALA A 291 7.25 -5.00 -18.76
CA ALA A 291 7.14 -4.30 -20.05
C ALA A 291 5.94 -3.35 -20.08
N ALA A 292 4.79 -3.77 -19.55
CA ALA A 292 3.58 -2.97 -19.55
C ALA A 292 3.74 -1.66 -18.77
N VAL A 293 4.53 -1.64 -17.67
CA VAL A 293 4.84 -0.41 -16.92
C VAL A 293 6.08 0.33 -17.43
N GLY A 294 6.81 -0.20 -18.41
CA GLY A 294 7.95 0.46 -19.03
C GLY A 294 9.32 0.16 -18.39
N LEU A 295 9.39 -0.82 -17.51
CA LEU A 295 10.67 -1.32 -16.98
C LEU A 295 11.47 -2.13 -18.03
N LEU A 296 10.79 -2.67 -19.04
CA LEU A 296 11.36 -3.30 -20.21
C LEU A 296 10.82 -2.65 -21.49
N GLU A 297 11.60 -2.62 -22.54
CA GLU A 297 11.17 -2.14 -23.86
C GLU A 297 10.12 -3.06 -24.49
N SER A 298 10.32 -4.37 -24.32
CA SER A 298 9.42 -5.42 -24.80
C SER A 298 9.29 -6.55 -23.78
N ALA A 299 8.17 -7.27 -23.82
CA ALA A 299 7.94 -8.41 -22.96
C ALA A 299 8.96 -9.54 -23.24
N ARG A 300 9.63 -10.00 -22.21
CA ARG A 300 10.50 -11.17 -22.18
C ARG A 300 10.41 -11.82 -20.80
N PRO A 301 10.62 -13.12 -20.66
CA PRO A 301 10.59 -13.79 -19.37
C PRO A 301 11.56 -13.16 -18.37
N VAL A 302 11.10 -12.95 -17.14
CA VAL A 302 11.88 -12.41 -16.01
C VAL A 302 11.64 -13.29 -14.79
N ARG A 303 12.69 -13.91 -14.26
CA ARG A 303 12.59 -14.73 -13.05
C ARG A 303 12.42 -13.86 -11.81
N ALA A 304 11.68 -14.33 -10.80
CA ALA A 304 11.46 -13.60 -9.56
C ALA A 304 12.76 -13.28 -8.81
N ASP A 305 13.73 -14.21 -8.79
CA ASP A 305 15.05 -14.01 -8.17
C ASP A 305 15.96 -13.03 -8.95
N ARG A 306 15.59 -12.65 -10.17
CA ARG A 306 16.30 -11.71 -11.04
C ARG A 306 15.60 -10.35 -11.15
N LEU A 307 14.53 -10.10 -10.39
CA LEU A 307 13.82 -8.81 -10.43
C LEU A 307 14.73 -7.62 -10.08
N GLY A 308 15.74 -7.81 -9.23
CA GLY A 308 16.75 -6.80 -8.93
C GLY A 308 17.48 -6.25 -10.13
N GLU A 309 17.66 -7.06 -11.20
CA GLU A 309 18.33 -6.61 -12.42
C GLU A 309 17.56 -5.52 -13.18
N LEU A 310 16.23 -5.48 -13.04
CA LEU A 310 15.42 -4.40 -13.60
C LEU A 310 15.72 -3.04 -12.99
N PHE A 311 16.43 -3.02 -11.86
CA PHE A 311 16.72 -1.86 -11.03
C PHE A 311 18.22 -1.67 -10.76
N GLN A 312 19.11 -2.35 -11.47
CA GLN A 312 20.56 -2.16 -11.37
C GLN A 312 20.98 -0.74 -11.79
N GLY A 313 21.99 -0.21 -11.11
CA GLY A 313 22.49 1.15 -11.32
C GLY A 313 21.80 2.21 -10.46
N TRP A 314 20.92 1.80 -9.50
CA TRP A 314 20.16 2.71 -8.64
C TRP A 314 20.54 2.65 -7.16
N SER A 315 21.18 1.58 -6.71
CA SER A 315 21.96 1.57 -5.48
C SER A 315 23.17 2.49 -5.67
N GLY A 316 23.44 3.38 -4.69
CA GLY A 316 24.50 4.40 -4.77
C GLY A 316 25.95 3.90 -4.84
N ASP A 317 26.18 2.66 -5.21
CA ASP A 317 27.50 2.16 -5.57
C ASP A 317 27.77 2.53 -7.03
N ALA A 318 28.58 3.60 -7.20
CA ALA A 318 29.18 3.88 -8.48
C ALA A 318 29.90 2.62 -9.00
N PRO A 319 29.84 2.31 -10.31
CA PRO A 319 30.63 1.23 -10.85
C PRO A 319 32.10 1.49 -10.55
N THR A 320 32.73 0.57 -9.79
CA THR A 320 34.17 0.51 -9.57
C THR A 320 34.92 0.28 -10.87
#